data_f69e62cce14b461907dd5d3aaa977c1f
#
_entry.id   f69e62cce14b461907dd5d3aaa977c1f
#
_cell.length_a   1.000
_cell.length_b   1.000
_cell.length_c   1.000
_cell.angle_alpha   90.00
_cell.angle_beta   90.00
_cell.angle_gamma   90.00
#
_symmetry.space_group_name_H-M   'P 1'
#
loop_
_entity.id
_entity.type
_entity.pdbx_description
1 polymer ?
#
loop_
_entity_poly.entity_id
_entity_poly.type
_entity_poly.pdbx_seq_one_letter_code
_entity_poly.pdbx_strand_id
1 'polypeptide(L)'
;MIREIFPGVYVAEIETEMVGVRHLNYSFLRGAASERSVLIDCGFPEKADPSCGTALREVMRMLGFRPDRLDVLITHGHKDHLGQARALAAEGARIFVNPEDMDQSAILNTLLMDEAGRRQLFRLVGLETYDRETYEAFWQAADCFSEGYEGVWDFPYLPIRPGDCRQVGDYRLEVTALPGHTRGELGFFARAQKFIFSGDHILEEVAPIVSNIGEFPNALSSYIASLGEAAARFSDYLFVPGHGAPFRNPRTAVEKTIRYYHRHCENLYHIVRAAGEPLLLRDIGAMAYRRYQRPLTEKEREVCIQIWFKTYACLKYLEEQGALREEIKEGASYWQSLQ
;
A
#
# COMPACT_ATOMS: atom_id res chain seq x y z
N MET A 1 -11.77 -14.58 -11.12
CA MET A 1 -12.94 -15.42 -10.69
C MET A 1 -13.89 -14.56 -9.85
N ILE A 2 -15.24 -14.68 -10.04
CA ILE A 2 -16.24 -13.94 -9.23
C ILE A 2 -16.88 -14.90 -8.23
N ARG A 3 -16.95 -14.48 -6.96
CA ARG A 3 -17.61 -15.25 -5.87
C ARG A 3 -18.60 -14.37 -5.13
N GLU A 4 -19.79 -14.85 -4.85
CA GLU A 4 -20.71 -14.24 -3.90
C GLU A 4 -20.38 -14.79 -2.51
N ILE A 5 -19.89 -13.94 -1.60
CA ILE A 5 -19.46 -14.36 -0.25
C ILE A 5 -20.55 -14.18 0.82
N PHE A 6 -21.47 -13.25 0.59
CA PHE A 6 -22.74 -13.05 1.30
C PHE A 6 -23.79 -12.58 0.29
N PRO A 7 -25.09 -12.69 0.57
CA PRO A 7 -26.14 -12.25 -0.36
C PRO A 7 -25.89 -10.82 -0.86
N GLY A 8 -25.66 -10.64 -2.16
CA GLY A 8 -25.39 -9.34 -2.76
C GLY A 8 -23.97 -8.79 -2.52
N VAL A 9 -23.05 -9.54 -1.88
CA VAL A 9 -21.65 -9.18 -1.70
C VAL A 9 -20.76 -10.06 -2.55
N TYR A 10 -20.10 -9.48 -3.53
CA TYR A 10 -19.30 -10.17 -4.53
C TYR A 10 -17.82 -9.77 -4.42
N VAL A 11 -16.93 -10.74 -4.55
CA VAL A 11 -15.48 -10.52 -4.67
C VAL A 11 -15.04 -11.08 -6.02
N ALA A 12 -14.45 -10.22 -6.85
CA ALA A 12 -13.86 -10.59 -8.13
C ALA A 12 -12.34 -10.50 -8.02
N GLU A 13 -11.68 -11.64 -8.03
CA GLU A 13 -10.23 -11.73 -8.07
C GLU A 13 -9.77 -11.63 -9.53
N ILE A 14 -8.90 -10.66 -9.80
CA ILE A 14 -8.37 -10.31 -11.12
C ILE A 14 -6.85 -10.51 -11.10
N GLU A 15 -6.33 -11.20 -12.12
CA GLU A 15 -4.89 -11.30 -12.36
C GLU A 15 -4.37 -9.99 -12.96
N THR A 16 -3.16 -9.60 -12.59
CA THR A 16 -2.47 -8.42 -13.12
C THR A 16 -1.09 -8.81 -13.65
N GLU A 17 -0.58 -8.05 -14.61
CA GLU A 17 0.79 -8.20 -15.11
C GLU A 17 1.80 -7.33 -14.36
N MET A 18 1.34 -6.58 -13.35
CA MET A 18 2.15 -5.65 -12.59
C MET A 18 3.15 -6.33 -11.66
N VAL A 19 4.33 -5.74 -11.56
CA VAL A 19 5.42 -6.25 -10.71
C VAL A 19 5.02 -6.16 -9.24
N GLY A 20 5.10 -7.30 -8.55
CA GLY A 20 4.82 -7.36 -7.11
C GLY A 20 3.35 -7.55 -6.74
N VAL A 21 2.43 -7.33 -7.69
CA VAL A 21 0.99 -7.49 -7.48
C VAL A 21 0.46 -8.50 -8.50
N ARG A 22 0.18 -9.72 -8.05
CA ARG A 22 -0.34 -10.79 -8.95
C ARG A 22 -1.85 -10.77 -9.11
N HIS A 23 -2.55 -10.39 -8.07
CA HIS A 23 -4.00 -10.43 -7.99
C HIS A 23 -4.52 -9.18 -7.31
N LEU A 24 -5.66 -8.68 -7.78
CA LEU A 24 -6.45 -7.61 -7.16
C LEU A 24 -7.84 -8.12 -6.85
N ASN A 25 -8.45 -7.61 -5.78
CA ASN A 25 -9.84 -7.89 -5.45
C ASN A 25 -10.71 -6.65 -5.71
N TYR A 26 -11.69 -6.80 -6.61
CA TYR A 26 -12.81 -5.88 -6.72
C TYR A 26 -13.97 -6.40 -5.89
N SER A 27 -14.34 -5.67 -4.84
CA SER A 27 -15.41 -6.08 -3.93
C SER A 27 -16.64 -5.20 -4.11
N PHE A 28 -17.77 -5.83 -4.46
CA PHE A 28 -19.03 -5.13 -4.73
C PHE A 28 -20.08 -5.48 -3.70
N LEU A 29 -20.86 -4.48 -3.28
CA LEU A 29 -22.05 -4.66 -2.47
C LEU A 29 -23.25 -4.06 -3.21
N ARG A 30 -24.31 -4.85 -3.33
CA ARG A 30 -25.54 -4.43 -4.00
C ARG A 30 -26.40 -3.60 -3.08
N GLY A 31 -26.68 -2.37 -3.47
CA GLY A 31 -27.69 -1.52 -2.83
C GLY A 31 -29.11 -1.95 -3.19
N ALA A 32 -30.08 -1.53 -2.41
CA ALA A 32 -31.49 -1.68 -2.77
C ALA A 32 -31.83 -0.89 -4.06
N ALA A 33 -32.98 -1.13 -4.67
CA ALA A 33 -33.35 -0.54 -5.96
C ALA A 33 -33.26 0.99 -6.01
N SER A 34 -33.55 1.67 -4.90
CA SER A 34 -33.46 3.14 -4.75
C SER A 34 -32.09 3.63 -4.29
N GLU A 35 -31.20 2.74 -3.87
CA GLU A 35 -29.88 3.06 -3.31
C GLU A 35 -28.77 2.97 -4.36
N ARG A 36 -27.62 3.50 -4.02
CA ARG A 36 -26.38 3.26 -4.77
C ARG A 36 -25.71 2.00 -4.24
N SER A 37 -25.11 1.24 -5.15
CA SER A 37 -24.25 0.11 -4.80
C SER A 37 -22.86 0.61 -4.40
N VAL A 38 -22.07 -0.26 -3.79
CA VAL A 38 -20.71 0.07 -3.37
C VAL A 38 -19.71 -0.81 -4.13
N LEU A 39 -18.58 -0.21 -4.49
CA LEU A 39 -17.33 -0.86 -4.89
C LEU A 39 -16.26 -0.50 -3.87
N ILE A 40 -15.53 -1.49 -3.35
CA ILE A 40 -14.33 -1.28 -2.54
C ILE A 40 -13.13 -1.43 -3.45
N ASP A 41 -12.32 -0.38 -3.53
CA ASP A 41 -11.17 -0.20 -4.41
C ASP A 41 -11.47 -0.40 -5.91
N CYS A 42 -10.59 0.08 -6.79
CA CYS A 42 -10.89 0.09 -8.22
C CYS A 42 -9.68 -0.20 -9.13
N GLY A 43 -8.60 -0.76 -8.59
CA GLY A 43 -7.47 -1.28 -9.37
C GLY A 43 -6.53 -0.23 -9.95
N PHE A 44 -5.58 -0.68 -10.76
CA PHE A 44 -4.60 0.16 -11.45
C PHE A 44 -5.22 1.09 -12.50
N PRO A 45 -4.61 2.25 -12.79
CA PRO A 45 -5.00 3.09 -13.88
C PRO A 45 -4.81 2.40 -15.24
N GLU A 46 -5.69 2.68 -16.19
CA GLU A 46 -5.70 2.02 -17.51
C GLU A 46 -4.37 2.17 -18.27
N LYS A 47 -3.68 3.28 -18.11
CA LYS A 47 -2.37 3.51 -18.76
C LYS A 47 -1.27 2.58 -18.22
N ALA A 48 -1.31 2.24 -16.94
CA ALA A 48 -0.32 1.37 -16.32
C ALA A 48 -0.66 -0.11 -16.52
N ASP A 49 -1.94 -0.48 -16.38
CA ASP A 49 -2.44 -1.83 -16.64
C ASP A 49 -3.83 -1.78 -17.29
N PRO A 50 -3.90 -1.80 -18.65
CA PRO A 50 -5.18 -1.81 -19.36
C PRO A 50 -6.09 -3.00 -19.01
N SER A 51 -5.52 -4.12 -18.58
CA SER A 51 -6.27 -5.32 -18.23
C SER A 51 -7.15 -5.12 -17.01
N CYS A 52 -6.67 -4.35 -16.01
CA CYS A 52 -7.41 -4.04 -14.79
C CYS A 52 -8.69 -3.25 -15.05
N GLY A 53 -8.62 -2.19 -15.86
CA GLY A 53 -9.79 -1.40 -16.25
C GLY A 53 -10.80 -2.21 -17.05
N THR A 54 -10.32 -3.00 -18.01
CA THR A 54 -11.16 -3.91 -18.81
C THR A 54 -11.88 -4.93 -17.93
N ALA A 55 -11.14 -5.59 -17.03
CA ALA A 55 -11.68 -6.59 -16.10
C ALA A 55 -12.73 -5.98 -15.16
N LEU A 56 -12.47 -4.79 -14.61
CA LEU A 56 -13.43 -4.06 -13.77
C LEU A 56 -14.75 -3.81 -14.51
N ARG A 57 -14.69 -3.31 -15.75
CA ARG A 57 -15.88 -3.06 -16.58
C ARG A 57 -16.63 -4.33 -16.90
N GLU A 58 -15.92 -5.40 -17.18
CA GLU A 58 -16.54 -6.71 -17.46
C GLU A 58 -17.26 -7.25 -16.21
N VAL A 59 -16.63 -7.22 -15.03
CA VAL A 59 -17.26 -7.63 -13.77
C VAL A 59 -18.50 -6.78 -13.48
N MET A 60 -18.41 -5.45 -13.64
CA MET A 60 -19.57 -4.56 -13.47
C MET A 60 -20.71 -4.93 -14.41
N ARG A 61 -20.42 -5.17 -15.69
CA ARG A 61 -21.43 -5.59 -16.68
C ARG A 61 -22.07 -6.93 -16.32
N MET A 62 -21.27 -7.93 -15.95
CA MET A 62 -21.75 -9.28 -15.57
C MET A 62 -22.65 -9.22 -14.35
N LEU A 63 -22.31 -8.40 -13.36
CA LEU A 63 -23.06 -8.24 -12.13
C LEU A 63 -24.17 -7.16 -12.22
N GLY A 64 -24.27 -6.42 -13.33
CA GLY A 64 -25.26 -5.39 -13.52
C GLY A 64 -25.04 -4.13 -12.69
N PHE A 65 -23.80 -3.80 -12.35
CA PHE A 65 -23.42 -2.52 -11.71
C PHE A 65 -23.19 -1.44 -12.76
N ARG A 66 -23.56 -0.21 -12.42
CA ARG A 66 -23.41 0.96 -13.30
C ARG A 66 -22.64 2.05 -12.56
N PRO A 67 -21.65 2.73 -13.19
CA PRO A 67 -20.86 3.79 -12.56
C PRO A 67 -21.73 4.91 -11.96
N ASP A 68 -22.74 5.38 -12.70
CA ASP A 68 -23.65 6.46 -12.24
C ASP A 68 -24.52 6.08 -11.02
N ARG A 69 -24.52 4.81 -10.62
CA ARG A 69 -25.21 4.26 -9.45
C ARG A 69 -24.25 3.62 -8.45
N LEU A 70 -22.96 4.01 -8.47
CA LEU A 70 -21.90 3.40 -7.69
C LEU A 70 -21.23 4.41 -6.75
N ASP A 71 -21.09 4.04 -5.49
CA ASP A 71 -20.18 4.66 -4.54
C ASP A 71 -18.90 3.82 -4.49
N VAL A 72 -17.75 4.43 -4.71
CA VAL A 72 -16.45 3.78 -4.63
C VAL A 72 -15.81 4.18 -3.32
N LEU A 73 -15.56 3.21 -2.43
CA LEU A 73 -14.90 3.43 -1.16
C LEU A 73 -13.45 2.96 -1.30
N ILE A 74 -12.51 3.87 -1.20
CA ILE A 74 -11.08 3.59 -1.34
C ILE A 74 -10.51 3.26 0.04
N THR A 75 -9.85 2.12 0.16
CA THR A 75 -9.19 1.70 1.40
C THR A 75 -7.98 2.56 1.68
N HIS A 76 -7.16 2.82 0.68
CA HIS A 76 -5.96 3.65 0.79
C HIS A 76 -5.49 4.21 -0.57
N GLY A 77 -4.53 5.15 -0.52
CA GLY A 77 -4.13 5.97 -1.65
C GLY A 77 -3.15 5.31 -2.64
N HIS A 78 -2.86 4.01 -2.57
CA HIS A 78 -2.02 3.37 -3.56
C HIS A 78 -2.74 3.21 -4.91
N LYS A 79 -1.93 3.28 -5.95
CA LYS A 79 -2.35 3.31 -7.35
C LYS A 79 -3.13 2.08 -7.82
N ASP A 80 -2.91 0.95 -7.19
CA ASP A 80 -3.62 -0.32 -7.44
C ASP A 80 -4.97 -0.43 -6.70
N HIS A 81 -5.31 0.55 -5.87
CA HIS A 81 -6.59 0.66 -5.19
C HIS A 81 -7.47 1.79 -5.73
N LEU A 82 -6.86 2.91 -6.15
CA LEU A 82 -7.61 4.08 -6.62
C LEU A 82 -7.44 4.41 -8.12
N GLY A 83 -6.67 3.62 -8.86
CA GLY A 83 -6.25 3.97 -10.22
C GLY A 83 -7.37 4.21 -11.23
N GLN A 84 -8.54 3.58 -11.09
CA GLN A 84 -9.71 3.83 -11.94
C GLN A 84 -10.65 4.90 -11.38
N ALA A 85 -10.35 5.51 -10.21
CA ALA A 85 -11.25 6.45 -9.53
C ALA A 85 -11.62 7.65 -10.44
N ARG A 86 -10.64 8.22 -11.13
CA ARG A 86 -10.87 9.35 -12.08
C ARG A 86 -11.82 8.98 -13.20
N ALA A 87 -11.65 7.82 -13.81
CA ALA A 87 -12.49 7.34 -14.91
C ALA A 87 -13.91 7.05 -14.41
N LEU A 88 -14.05 6.37 -13.26
CA LEU A 88 -15.35 6.10 -12.64
C LEU A 88 -16.08 7.37 -12.23
N ALA A 89 -15.37 8.38 -11.69
CA ALA A 89 -15.94 9.68 -11.35
C ALA A 89 -16.48 10.40 -12.60
N ALA A 90 -15.76 10.38 -13.71
CA ALA A 90 -16.21 10.95 -14.97
C ALA A 90 -17.48 10.27 -15.52
N GLU A 91 -17.74 9.02 -15.16
CA GLU A 91 -18.94 8.26 -15.50
C GLU A 91 -20.07 8.37 -14.44
N GLY A 92 -19.91 9.24 -13.44
CA GLY A 92 -20.92 9.55 -12.43
C GLY A 92 -20.84 8.74 -11.13
N ALA A 93 -19.79 7.97 -10.91
CA ALA A 93 -19.52 7.38 -9.61
C ALA A 93 -19.15 8.47 -8.57
N ARG A 94 -19.49 8.23 -7.32
CA ARG A 94 -19.01 9.06 -6.21
C ARG A 94 -17.82 8.34 -5.55
N ILE A 95 -16.70 9.04 -5.45
CA ILE A 95 -15.49 8.45 -4.88
C ILE A 95 -15.34 8.94 -3.44
N PHE A 96 -15.09 8.03 -2.51
CA PHE A 96 -14.89 8.31 -1.10
C PHE A 96 -13.48 7.87 -0.68
N VAL A 97 -12.70 8.82 -0.14
CA VAL A 97 -11.31 8.58 0.28
C VAL A 97 -11.07 9.25 1.63
N ASN A 98 -10.20 8.68 2.44
CA ASN A 98 -9.68 9.36 3.61
C ASN A 98 -8.75 10.51 3.17
N PRO A 99 -9.05 11.78 3.51
CA PRO A 99 -8.18 12.90 3.14
C PRO A 99 -6.74 12.73 3.65
N GLU A 100 -6.55 12.13 4.81
CA GLU A 100 -5.23 11.89 5.38
C GLU A 100 -4.36 10.99 4.50
N ASP A 101 -4.98 10.04 3.81
CA ASP A 101 -4.28 9.14 2.89
C ASP A 101 -4.02 9.79 1.53
N MET A 102 -4.92 10.65 1.07
CA MET A 102 -4.71 11.45 -0.14
C MET A 102 -3.55 12.44 0.04
N ASP A 103 -3.44 13.08 1.20
CA ASP A 103 -2.32 13.98 1.51
C ASP A 103 -0.98 13.23 1.49
N GLN A 104 -0.91 12.04 2.08
CA GLN A 104 0.28 11.18 2.03
C GLN A 104 0.61 10.74 0.61
N SER A 105 -0.38 10.34 -0.16
CA SER A 105 -0.21 9.93 -1.56
C SER A 105 0.29 11.08 -2.43
N ALA A 106 -0.18 12.30 -2.19
CA ALA A 106 0.34 13.50 -2.85
C ALA A 106 1.82 13.73 -2.56
N ILE A 107 2.26 13.55 -1.30
CA ILE A 107 3.67 13.66 -0.91
C ILE A 107 4.51 12.59 -1.61
N LEU A 108 4.10 11.32 -1.59
CA LEU A 108 4.81 10.24 -2.29
C LEU A 108 4.86 10.46 -3.80
N ASN A 109 3.76 10.97 -4.39
CA ASN A 109 3.72 11.34 -5.79
C ASN A 109 4.76 12.43 -6.11
N THR A 110 4.84 13.49 -5.30
CA THR A 110 5.85 14.53 -5.45
C THR A 110 7.27 13.97 -5.37
N LEU A 111 7.54 13.07 -4.41
CA LEU A 111 8.86 12.46 -4.24
C LEU A 111 9.27 11.52 -5.38
N LEU A 112 8.34 10.86 -6.04
CA LEU A 112 8.64 9.88 -7.08
C LEU A 112 8.50 10.44 -8.50
N MET A 113 7.54 11.33 -8.73
CA MET A 113 7.18 11.83 -10.07
C MET A 113 7.74 13.22 -10.37
N ASP A 114 7.97 14.04 -9.34
CA ASP A 114 8.64 15.33 -9.49
C ASP A 114 10.17 15.16 -9.49
N GLU A 115 10.85 15.85 -10.41
CA GLU A 115 12.31 15.75 -10.53
C GLU A 115 13.04 16.16 -9.25
N ALA A 116 12.60 17.24 -8.60
CA ALA A 116 13.23 17.74 -7.38
C ALA A 116 13.02 16.77 -6.21
N GLY A 117 11.82 16.24 -6.05
CA GLY A 117 11.49 15.22 -5.05
C GLY A 117 12.29 13.93 -5.26
N ARG A 118 12.41 13.46 -6.51
CA ARG A 118 13.21 12.28 -6.85
C ARG A 118 14.70 12.49 -6.53
N ARG A 119 15.27 13.67 -6.82
CA ARG A 119 16.63 14.01 -6.41
C ARG A 119 16.80 13.98 -4.90
N GLN A 120 15.84 14.51 -4.15
CA GLN A 120 15.87 14.47 -2.69
C GLN A 120 15.84 13.02 -2.17
N LEU A 121 14.97 12.17 -2.72
CA LEU A 121 14.89 10.76 -2.38
C LEU A 121 16.20 10.02 -2.71
N PHE A 122 16.76 10.23 -3.90
CA PHE A 122 18.01 9.59 -4.31
C PHE A 122 19.20 10.03 -3.44
N ARG A 123 19.20 11.29 -3.04
CA ARG A 123 20.18 11.81 -2.07
C ARG A 123 20.02 11.16 -0.70
N LEU A 124 18.79 11.08 -0.18
CA LEU A 124 18.50 10.42 1.11
C LEU A 124 19.02 8.98 1.13
N VAL A 125 18.76 8.24 0.05
CA VAL A 125 19.22 6.85 -0.09
C VAL A 125 20.74 6.75 -0.27
N GLY A 126 21.41 7.80 -0.77
CA GLY A 126 22.83 7.86 -1.03
C GLY A 126 23.21 7.44 -2.45
N LEU A 127 22.30 7.51 -3.42
CA LEU A 127 22.56 7.15 -4.82
C LEU A 127 23.51 8.13 -5.53
N GLU A 128 23.58 9.38 -5.08
CA GLU A 128 24.49 10.39 -5.65
C GLU A 128 25.99 10.02 -5.50
N THR A 129 26.30 9.05 -4.66
CA THR A 129 27.67 8.53 -4.48
C THR A 129 28.00 7.39 -5.44
N TYR A 130 27.06 6.90 -6.27
CA TYR A 130 27.32 5.99 -7.35
C TYR A 130 27.99 6.70 -8.55
N ASP A 131 28.59 5.89 -9.44
CA ASP A 131 28.96 6.39 -10.76
C ASP A 131 27.73 6.88 -11.53
N ARG A 132 27.99 7.71 -12.53
CA ARG A 132 26.95 8.36 -13.31
C ARG A 132 26.03 7.35 -14.03
N GLU A 133 26.60 6.28 -14.57
CA GLU A 133 25.85 5.26 -15.30
C GLU A 133 24.85 4.54 -14.40
N THR A 134 25.27 4.14 -13.21
CA THR A 134 24.42 3.51 -12.19
C THR A 134 23.33 4.47 -11.73
N TYR A 135 23.66 5.72 -11.45
CA TYR A 135 22.67 6.74 -11.07
C TYR A 135 21.60 6.95 -12.15
N GLU A 136 22.03 7.13 -13.42
CA GLU A 136 21.11 7.30 -14.56
C GLU A 136 20.23 6.07 -14.77
N ALA A 137 20.75 4.86 -14.55
CA ALA A 137 19.96 3.64 -14.64
C ALA A 137 18.87 3.52 -13.56
N PHE A 138 19.12 3.98 -12.32
CA PHE A 138 18.08 4.09 -11.31
C PHE A 138 17.07 5.21 -11.60
N TRP A 139 17.54 6.32 -12.20
CA TRP A 139 16.67 7.40 -12.64
C TRP A 139 15.66 6.92 -13.67
N GLN A 140 16.14 6.18 -14.69
CA GLN A 140 15.26 5.58 -15.72
C GLN A 140 14.28 4.58 -15.11
N ALA A 141 14.72 3.74 -14.17
CA ALA A 141 13.82 2.82 -13.48
C ALA A 141 12.73 3.54 -12.69
N ALA A 142 13.04 4.70 -12.09
CA ALA A 142 12.04 5.54 -11.42
C ALA A 142 11.07 6.21 -12.42
N ASP A 143 11.52 6.57 -13.63
CA ASP A 143 10.64 7.03 -14.69
C ASP A 143 9.65 5.95 -15.13
N CYS A 144 10.12 4.73 -15.36
CA CYS A 144 9.25 3.58 -15.67
C CYS A 144 8.28 3.28 -14.53
N PHE A 145 8.72 3.38 -13.26
CA PHE A 145 7.85 3.22 -12.11
C PHE A 145 6.73 4.28 -12.04
N SER A 146 6.97 5.48 -12.56
CA SER A 146 6.01 6.58 -12.58
C SER A 146 5.17 6.65 -13.86
N GLU A 147 5.58 5.95 -14.91
CA GLU A 147 4.86 5.95 -16.20
C GLU A 147 3.43 5.40 -16.06
N GLY A 148 2.49 6.12 -16.64
CA GLY A 148 1.08 5.73 -16.60
C GLY A 148 0.31 6.15 -15.34
N TYR A 149 0.99 6.80 -14.39
CA TYR A 149 0.37 7.26 -13.13
C TYR A 149 0.14 8.79 -13.06
N GLU A 150 0.39 9.51 -14.15
CA GLU A 150 0.19 10.96 -14.18
C GLU A 150 -1.27 11.32 -13.89
N GLY A 151 -1.48 12.14 -12.88
CA GLY A 151 -2.82 12.61 -12.47
C GLY A 151 -3.72 11.54 -11.89
N VAL A 152 -3.20 10.38 -11.48
CA VAL A 152 -4.00 9.29 -10.89
C VAL A 152 -4.70 9.72 -9.61
N TRP A 153 -4.11 10.66 -8.86
CA TRP A 153 -4.68 11.24 -7.63
C TRP A 153 -5.54 12.51 -7.90
N ASP A 154 -5.65 12.96 -9.16
CA ASP A 154 -6.41 14.15 -9.54
C ASP A 154 -7.83 13.78 -9.96
N PHE A 155 -8.71 13.64 -9.00
CA PHE A 155 -10.14 13.38 -9.19
C PHE A 155 -10.99 13.99 -8.05
N PRO A 156 -12.25 14.33 -8.32
CA PRO A 156 -13.14 14.82 -7.28
C PRO A 156 -13.50 13.67 -6.32
N TYR A 157 -13.31 13.88 -5.01
CA TYR A 157 -13.68 12.91 -3.99
C TYR A 157 -14.47 13.54 -2.84
N LEU A 158 -15.18 12.70 -2.12
CA LEU A 158 -15.87 13.00 -0.89
C LEU A 158 -15.08 12.42 0.29
N PRO A 159 -14.92 13.17 1.37
CA PRO A 159 -14.19 12.65 2.52
C PRO A 159 -14.98 11.54 3.21
N ILE A 160 -14.24 10.48 3.62
CA ILE A 160 -14.73 9.44 4.52
C ILE A 160 -13.67 9.21 5.60
N ARG A 161 -14.12 9.01 6.84
CA ARG A 161 -13.24 8.94 8.00
C ARG A 161 -13.60 7.80 8.94
N PRO A 162 -12.68 7.35 9.79
CA PRO A 162 -13.00 6.41 10.86
C PRO A 162 -14.20 6.89 11.69
N GLY A 163 -15.14 5.99 11.96
CA GLY A 163 -16.40 6.27 12.66
C GLY A 163 -17.59 6.58 11.74
N ASP A 164 -17.35 6.88 10.48
CA ASP A 164 -18.43 7.02 9.50
C ASP A 164 -19.14 5.68 9.27
N CYS A 165 -20.34 5.73 8.73
CA CYS A 165 -21.07 4.54 8.33
C CYS A 165 -21.86 4.76 7.03
N ARG A 166 -22.12 3.67 6.30
CA ARG A 166 -22.88 3.64 5.05
C ARG A 166 -23.88 2.50 5.07
N GLN A 167 -25.14 2.80 4.72
CA GLN A 167 -26.14 1.76 4.45
C GLN A 167 -26.06 1.37 2.99
N VAL A 168 -25.96 0.05 2.72
CA VAL A 168 -25.93 -0.52 1.37
C VAL A 168 -26.77 -1.80 1.37
N GLY A 169 -27.99 -1.74 0.87
CA GLY A 169 -28.94 -2.85 1.00
C GLY A 169 -29.11 -3.26 2.48
N ASP A 170 -28.91 -4.53 2.77
CA ASP A 170 -29.03 -5.10 4.12
C ASP A 170 -27.78 -4.89 5.00
N TYR A 171 -26.75 -4.22 4.47
CA TYR A 171 -25.46 -4.06 5.14
C TYR A 171 -25.27 -2.65 5.66
N ARG A 172 -24.90 -2.55 6.93
CA ARG A 172 -24.36 -1.33 7.52
C ARG A 172 -22.84 -1.46 7.56
N LEU A 173 -22.18 -0.77 6.64
CA LEU A 173 -20.71 -0.67 6.63
C LEU A 173 -20.28 0.43 7.60
N GLU A 174 -19.48 0.07 8.58
CA GLU A 174 -18.82 0.98 9.51
C GLU A 174 -17.35 1.15 9.07
N VAL A 175 -16.79 2.35 9.27
CA VAL A 175 -15.41 2.67 8.87
C VAL A 175 -14.48 2.62 10.08
N THR A 176 -13.35 1.96 9.95
CA THR A 176 -12.30 1.91 10.97
C THR A 176 -10.95 2.33 10.40
N ALA A 177 -10.11 2.98 11.21
CA ALA A 177 -8.71 3.19 10.85
C ALA A 177 -7.93 1.88 10.92
N LEU A 178 -7.03 1.68 9.96
CA LEU A 178 -6.07 0.57 9.88
C LEU A 178 -4.67 1.14 9.51
N PRO A 179 -4.10 2.05 10.31
CA PRO A 179 -2.87 2.73 9.94
C PRO A 179 -1.67 1.78 9.91
N GLY A 180 -0.73 2.04 8.99
CA GLY A 180 0.54 1.33 8.96
C GLY A 180 1.10 1.08 7.57
N HIS A 181 0.39 0.35 6.72
CA HIS A 181 0.75 0.21 5.31
C HIS A 181 0.69 1.58 4.62
N THR A 182 -0.41 2.31 4.84
CA THR A 182 -0.45 3.76 4.67
C THR A 182 -0.94 4.43 5.97
N ARG A 183 -0.77 5.74 6.07
CA ARG A 183 -1.14 6.52 7.27
C ARG A 183 -2.65 6.56 7.47
N GLY A 184 -3.38 6.76 6.39
CA GLY A 184 -4.83 6.97 6.39
C GLY A 184 -5.64 5.75 5.94
N GLU A 185 -5.04 4.54 5.91
CA GLU A 185 -5.73 3.33 5.47
C GLU A 185 -7.00 3.05 6.28
N LEU A 186 -8.05 2.69 5.57
CA LEU A 186 -9.38 2.39 6.12
C LEU A 186 -9.77 0.93 5.93
N GLY A 187 -10.45 0.39 6.95
CA GLY A 187 -11.23 -0.83 6.81
C GLY A 187 -12.73 -0.53 6.80
N PHE A 188 -13.49 -1.26 5.99
CA PHE A 188 -14.95 -1.17 5.91
C PHE A 188 -15.56 -2.47 6.40
N PHE A 189 -16.31 -2.46 7.50
CA PHE A 189 -16.77 -3.69 8.13
C PHE A 189 -18.29 -3.71 8.38
N ALA A 190 -18.90 -4.88 8.24
CA ALA A 190 -20.26 -5.15 8.59
C ALA A 190 -20.33 -5.96 9.89
N ARG A 191 -20.72 -5.29 10.99
CA ARG A 191 -20.73 -5.86 12.34
C ARG A 191 -21.65 -7.07 12.47
N ALA A 192 -22.85 -6.99 11.92
CA ALA A 192 -23.84 -8.05 12.03
C ALA A 192 -23.45 -9.32 11.27
N GLN A 193 -22.83 -9.17 10.11
CA GLN A 193 -22.44 -10.29 9.25
C GLN A 193 -20.98 -10.75 9.47
N LYS A 194 -20.21 -10.00 10.27
CA LYS A 194 -18.82 -10.31 10.64
C LYS A 194 -17.91 -10.50 9.44
N PHE A 195 -17.84 -9.47 8.59
CA PHE A 195 -16.81 -9.35 7.55
C PHE A 195 -16.20 -7.95 7.54
N ILE A 196 -14.98 -7.85 7.02
CA ILE A 196 -14.23 -6.60 6.87
C ILE A 196 -13.47 -6.59 5.54
N PHE A 197 -13.58 -5.51 4.78
CA PHE A 197 -12.67 -5.17 3.68
C PHE A 197 -11.48 -4.45 4.31
N SER A 198 -10.32 -5.09 4.28
CA SER A 198 -9.15 -4.65 5.06
C SER A 198 -8.06 -3.99 4.23
N GLY A 199 -8.31 -3.73 2.94
CA GLY A 199 -7.27 -3.21 2.06
C GLY A 199 -6.02 -4.07 2.13
N ASP A 200 -4.87 -3.42 2.26
CA ASP A 200 -3.58 -4.08 2.39
C ASP A 200 -3.07 -4.19 3.83
N HIS A 201 -3.93 -3.89 4.80
CA HIS A 201 -3.51 -3.93 6.20
C HIS A 201 -3.12 -5.33 6.68
N ILE A 202 -3.94 -6.35 6.39
CA ILE A 202 -3.65 -7.75 6.73
C ILE A 202 -3.81 -8.62 5.49
N LEU A 203 -2.71 -9.17 5.01
CA LEU A 203 -2.64 -10.13 3.92
C LEU A 203 -2.16 -11.49 4.46
N GLU A 204 -2.75 -12.59 3.98
CA GLU A 204 -2.41 -13.93 4.48
C GLU A 204 -1.08 -14.44 3.91
N GLU A 205 -0.81 -14.16 2.64
CA GLU A 205 0.32 -14.75 1.91
C GLU A 205 1.61 -13.94 2.04
N VAL A 206 1.52 -12.61 2.06
CA VAL A 206 2.65 -11.70 2.03
C VAL A 206 2.55 -10.67 3.16
N ALA A 207 3.69 -10.16 3.60
CA ALA A 207 3.73 -8.99 4.48
C ALA A 207 3.67 -7.72 3.61
N PRO A 208 2.67 -6.84 3.79
CA PRO A 208 2.61 -5.55 3.11
C PRO A 208 3.87 -4.72 3.32
N ILE A 209 4.20 -3.88 2.36
CA ILE A 209 5.34 -2.96 2.50
C ILE A 209 4.91 -1.81 3.40
N VAL A 210 5.70 -1.51 4.42
CA VAL A 210 5.57 -0.30 5.24
C VAL A 210 6.66 0.66 4.82
N SER A 211 6.28 1.91 4.53
CA SER A 211 7.19 2.98 4.16
C SER A 211 7.17 4.10 5.19
N ASN A 212 8.35 4.58 5.57
CA ASN A 212 8.52 5.75 6.44
C ASN A 212 8.93 7.01 5.65
N ILE A 213 8.83 6.95 4.32
CA ILE A 213 9.15 8.08 3.45
C ILE A 213 7.93 8.98 3.35
N GLY A 214 8.16 10.27 3.44
CA GLY A 214 7.12 11.26 3.61
C GLY A 214 6.86 11.58 5.09
N GLU A 215 5.67 12.06 5.40
CA GLU A 215 5.30 12.52 6.75
C GLU A 215 4.58 11.43 7.58
N PHE A 216 5.07 10.22 7.54
CA PHE A 216 4.56 9.15 8.39
C PHE A 216 5.67 8.60 9.31
N PRO A 217 6.12 9.40 10.30
CA PRO A 217 7.05 8.90 11.30
C PRO A 217 6.42 7.73 12.07
N ASN A 218 7.25 6.82 12.55
CA ASN A 218 6.81 5.65 13.32
C ASN A 218 5.87 4.70 12.57
N ALA A 219 5.96 4.65 11.24
CA ALA A 219 5.08 3.85 10.39
C ALA A 219 5.05 2.37 10.82
N LEU A 220 6.22 1.76 11.06
CA LEU A 220 6.29 0.35 11.45
C LEU A 220 5.78 0.10 12.87
N SER A 221 6.05 0.97 13.84
CA SER A 221 5.49 0.87 15.20
C SER A 221 3.97 0.97 15.17
N SER A 222 3.43 1.94 14.42
CA SER A 222 2.00 2.13 14.23
C SER A 222 1.36 0.91 13.57
N TYR A 223 2.02 0.34 12.55
CA TYR A 223 1.54 -0.86 11.86
C TYR A 223 1.47 -2.07 12.79
N ILE A 224 2.53 -2.34 13.56
CA ILE A 224 2.57 -3.47 14.49
C ILE A 224 1.47 -3.34 15.56
N ALA A 225 1.25 -2.14 16.10
CA ALA A 225 0.18 -1.87 17.06
C ALA A 225 -1.21 -2.10 16.43
N SER A 226 -1.44 -1.51 15.27
CA SER A 226 -2.70 -1.61 14.53
C SER A 226 -3.04 -3.05 14.12
N LEU A 227 -2.05 -3.84 13.71
CA LEU A 227 -2.22 -5.28 13.42
C LEU A 227 -2.74 -6.04 14.63
N GLY A 228 -2.17 -5.80 15.81
CA GLY A 228 -2.60 -6.43 17.06
C GLY A 228 -4.03 -6.06 17.44
N GLU A 229 -4.38 -4.78 17.34
CA GLU A 229 -5.72 -4.27 17.60
C GLU A 229 -6.75 -4.83 16.63
N ALA A 230 -6.46 -4.84 15.33
CA ALA A 230 -7.34 -5.38 14.30
C ALA A 230 -7.58 -6.89 14.49
N ALA A 231 -6.53 -7.68 14.77
CA ALA A 231 -6.65 -9.11 15.02
C ALA A 231 -7.48 -9.43 16.27
N ALA A 232 -7.39 -8.60 17.31
CA ALA A 232 -8.20 -8.77 18.52
C ALA A 232 -9.67 -8.38 18.28
N ARG A 233 -9.89 -7.21 17.66
CA ARG A 233 -11.23 -6.65 17.44
C ARG A 233 -12.05 -7.45 16.44
N PHE A 234 -11.43 -7.96 15.39
CA PHE A 234 -12.07 -8.66 14.27
C PHE A 234 -11.74 -10.16 14.23
N SER A 235 -11.47 -10.77 15.40
CA SER A 235 -10.98 -12.15 15.53
C SER A 235 -11.88 -13.22 14.91
N ASP A 236 -13.19 -12.97 14.81
CA ASP A 236 -14.20 -13.88 14.24
C ASP A 236 -14.79 -13.39 12.92
N TYR A 237 -14.19 -12.36 12.30
CA TYR A 237 -14.63 -11.81 11.02
C TYR A 237 -14.01 -12.56 9.84
N LEU A 238 -14.71 -12.52 8.70
CA LEU A 238 -14.15 -12.81 7.40
C LEU A 238 -13.39 -11.57 6.91
N PHE A 239 -12.10 -11.70 6.70
CA PHE A 239 -11.28 -10.67 6.06
C PHE A 239 -11.36 -10.81 4.55
N VAL A 240 -11.60 -9.68 3.88
CA VAL A 240 -11.58 -9.55 2.42
C VAL A 240 -10.49 -8.54 2.12
N PRO A 241 -9.26 -8.99 1.82
CA PRO A 241 -8.11 -8.11 1.59
C PRO A 241 -8.15 -7.50 0.18
N GLY A 242 -7.29 -6.51 -0.07
CA GLY A 242 -7.06 -5.95 -1.41
C GLY A 242 -6.42 -6.98 -2.36
N HIS A 243 -5.60 -7.88 -1.81
CA HIS A 243 -4.90 -8.93 -2.55
C HIS A 243 -5.08 -10.30 -1.90
N GLY A 244 -5.25 -11.33 -2.73
CA GLY A 244 -5.39 -12.71 -2.28
C GLY A 244 -6.81 -13.10 -1.85
N ALA A 245 -6.98 -14.35 -1.42
CA ALA A 245 -8.29 -14.90 -1.10
C ALA A 245 -8.86 -14.35 0.22
N PRO A 246 -10.19 -14.22 0.35
CA PRO A 246 -10.81 -13.97 1.65
C PRO A 246 -10.47 -15.07 2.65
N PHE A 247 -10.16 -14.68 3.90
CA PHE A 247 -9.70 -15.60 4.93
C PHE A 247 -10.31 -15.29 6.31
N ARG A 248 -10.20 -16.24 7.23
CA ARG A 248 -10.55 -16.12 8.65
C ARG A 248 -9.31 -16.32 9.51
N ASN A 249 -9.45 -16.06 10.83
CA ASN A 249 -8.35 -16.19 11.78
C ASN A 249 -7.17 -15.23 11.51
N PRO A 250 -7.38 -13.91 11.59
CA PRO A 250 -6.37 -12.91 11.27
C PRO A 250 -5.12 -13.03 12.14
N ARG A 251 -5.21 -13.64 13.32
CA ARG A 251 -4.08 -13.81 14.27
C ARG A 251 -2.88 -14.47 13.59
N THR A 252 -3.08 -15.54 12.83
CA THR A 252 -1.98 -16.27 12.17
C THR A 252 -1.26 -15.38 11.14
N ALA A 253 -2.03 -14.65 10.32
CA ALA A 253 -1.48 -13.71 9.34
C ALA A 253 -0.71 -12.58 10.03
N VAL A 254 -1.29 -12.01 11.07
CA VAL A 254 -0.67 -10.94 11.89
C VAL A 254 0.63 -11.42 12.54
N GLU A 255 0.63 -12.57 13.21
CA GLU A 255 1.85 -13.13 13.83
C GLU A 255 2.94 -13.41 12.78
N LYS A 256 2.57 -13.88 11.57
CA LYS A 256 3.50 -14.08 10.46
C LYS A 256 4.12 -12.75 10.02
N THR A 257 3.31 -11.71 9.84
CA THR A 257 3.73 -10.38 9.42
C THR A 257 4.63 -9.71 10.46
N ILE A 258 4.24 -9.71 11.74
CA ILE A 258 5.05 -9.14 12.83
C ILE A 258 6.40 -9.86 12.92
N ARG A 259 6.40 -11.19 12.87
CA ARG A 259 7.63 -12.02 12.89
C ARG A 259 8.53 -11.74 11.69
N TYR A 260 7.95 -11.51 10.52
CA TYR A 260 8.69 -11.11 9.32
C TYR A 260 9.42 -9.79 9.53
N TYR A 261 8.73 -8.76 10.04
CA TYR A 261 9.34 -7.44 10.29
C TYR A 261 10.39 -7.49 11.40
N HIS A 262 10.13 -8.19 12.51
CA HIS A 262 11.13 -8.33 13.58
C HIS A 262 12.41 -9.00 13.09
N ARG A 263 12.32 -10.10 12.34
CA ARG A 263 13.50 -10.75 11.72
C ARG A 263 14.24 -9.82 10.76
N HIS A 264 13.49 -9.03 10.01
CA HIS A 264 14.11 -8.09 9.09
C HIS A 264 14.85 -6.98 9.85
N CYS A 265 14.24 -6.38 10.87
CA CYS A 265 14.88 -5.42 11.75
C CYS A 265 16.12 -6.00 12.45
N GLU A 266 16.04 -7.22 12.98
CA GLU A 266 17.18 -7.91 13.59
C GLU A 266 18.35 -8.08 12.60
N ASN A 267 18.07 -8.50 11.37
CA ASN A 267 19.09 -8.60 10.32
C ASN A 267 19.74 -7.26 10.01
N LEU A 268 18.94 -6.17 9.88
CA LEU A 268 19.45 -4.82 9.63
C LEU A 268 20.33 -4.33 10.80
N TYR A 269 19.89 -4.56 12.03
CA TYR A 269 20.66 -4.23 13.22
C TYR A 269 22.03 -4.91 13.22
N HIS A 270 22.08 -6.21 12.92
CA HIS A 270 23.35 -6.94 12.84
C HIS A 270 24.27 -6.45 11.72
N ILE A 271 23.73 -6.06 10.57
CA ILE A 271 24.49 -5.46 9.47
C ILE A 271 25.15 -4.16 9.92
N VAL A 272 24.37 -3.23 10.50
CA VAL A 272 24.87 -1.93 10.94
C VAL A 272 25.88 -2.08 12.07
N ARG A 273 25.61 -2.95 13.05
CA ARG A 273 26.50 -3.21 14.18
C ARG A 273 27.83 -3.82 13.72
N ALA A 274 27.80 -4.77 12.79
CA ALA A 274 28.99 -5.45 12.30
C ALA A 274 29.94 -4.55 11.48
N ALA A 275 29.43 -3.47 10.91
CA ALA A 275 30.21 -2.53 10.14
C ALA A 275 31.19 -1.73 11.01
N GLY A 276 30.84 -1.42 12.27
CA GLY A 276 31.65 -0.62 13.19
C GLY A 276 31.80 0.86 12.80
N GLU A 277 31.23 1.27 11.69
CA GLU A 277 31.21 2.65 11.17
C GLU A 277 29.83 2.97 10.56
N PRO A 278 29.46 4.25 10.39
CA PRO A 278 28.18 4.61 9.78
C PRO A 278 28.04 4.09 8.35
N LEU A 279 26.93 3.38 8.06
CA LEU A 279 26.59 2.86 6.75
C LEU A 279 25.49 3.67 6.07
N LEU A 280 25.59 3.86 4.77
CA LEU A 280 24.56 4.44 3.93
C LEU A 280 23.31 3.53 3.86
N LEU A 281 22.14 4.13 3.82
CA LEU A 281 20.85 3.44 3.69
C LEU A 281 20.85 2.42 2.53
N ARG A 282 21.36 2.79 1.35
CA ARG A 282 21.41 1.89 0.18
C ARG A 282 22.28 0.67 0.43
N ASP A 283 23.43 0.84 1.11
CA ASP A 283 24.40 -0.23 1.34
C ASP A 283 23.83 -1.24 2.35
N ILE A 284 23.12 -0.75 3.37
CA ILE A 284 22.38 -1.60 4.30
C ILE A 284 21.32 -2.42 3.55
N GLY A 285 20.54 -1.78 2.67
CA GLY A 285 19.57 -2.46 1.83
C GLY A 285 20.20 -3.52 0.93
N ALA A 286 21.32 -3.20 0.26
CA ALA A 286 22.04 -4.15 -0.59
C ALA A 286 22.61 -5.34 0.21
N MET A 287 23.13 -5.10 1.41
CA MET A 287 23.63 -6.17 2.30
C MET A 287 22.50 -7.07 2.80
N ALA A 288 21.34 -6.50 3.14
CA ALA A 288 20.19 -7.26 3.60
C ALA A 288 19.57 -8.14 2.51
N TYR A 289 19.64 -7.70 1.27
CA TYR A 289 19.08 -8.39 0.11
C TYR A 289 20.19 -8.81 -0.86
N ARG A 290 20.94 -9.84 -0.54
CA ARG A 290 22.14 -10.32 -1.27
C ARG A 290 21.97 -10.44 -2.79
N ARG A 291 20.77 -10.72 -3.29
CA ARG A 291 20.51 -10.80 -4.74
C ARG A 291 20.74 -9.46 -5.46
N TYR A 292 20.76 -8.34 -4.74
CA TYR A 292 20.97 -7.00 -5.27
C TYR A 292 22.43 -6.51 -5.17
N GLN A 293 23.35 -7.40 -4.78
CA GLN A 293 24.81 -7.12 -4.76
C GLN A 293 25.51 -7.35 -6.12
N ARG A 294 24.77 -7.75 -7.16
CA ARG A 294 25.22 -7.92 -8.54
C ARG A 294 24.62 -6.83 -9.43
N PRO A 295 25.07 -6.69 -10.71
CA PRO A 295 24.40 -5.81 -11.66
C PRO A 295 22.91 -6.14 -11.77
N LEU A 296 22.05 -5.12 -11.69
CA LEU A 296 20.61 -5.25 -11.63
C LEU A 296 20.01 -5.06 -13.02
N THR A 297 18.96 -5.82 -13.33
CA THR A 297 18.04 -5.52 -14.44
C THR A 297 17.21 -4.29 -14.13
N GLU A 298 16.61 -3.66 -15.13
CA GLU A 298 15.70 -2.53 -14.96
C GLU A 298 14.57 -2.83 -13.96
N LYS A 299 13.89 -3.95 -14.13
CA LYS A 299 12.83 -4.43 -13.22
C LYS A 299 13.30 -4.65 -11.78
N GLU A 300 14.54 -5.09 -11.58
CA GLU A 300 15.12 -5.24 -10.24
C GLU A 300 15.45 -3.89 -9.61
N ARG A 301 15.79 -2.87 -10.40
CA ARG A 301 15.99 -1.50 -9.87
C ARG A 301 14.70 -0.88 -9.38
N GLU A 302 13.57 -1.09 -10.07
CA GLU A 302 12.25 -0.67 -9.58
C GLU A 302 11.92 -1.29 -8.21
N VAL A 303 12.18 -2.60 -8.06
CA VAL A 303 12.00 -3.30 -6.77
C VAL A 303 12.95 -2.76 -5.69
N CYS A 304 14.17 -2.33 -6.04
CA CYS A 304 15.10 -1.74 -5.08
C CYS A 304 14.56 -0.46 -4.44
N ILE A 305 13.82 0.36 -5.16
CA ILE A 305 13.20 1.58 -4.61
C ILE A 305 12.26 1.21 -3.45
N GLN A 306 11.41 0.21 -3.63
CA GLN A 306 10.52 -0.28 -2.58
C GLN A 306 11.27 -0.91 -1.41
N ILE A 307 12.40 -1.59 -1.69
CA ILE A 307 13.28 -2.16 -0.66
C ILE A 307 13.88 -1.05 0.21
N TRP A 308 14.34 0.04 -0.37
CA TRP A 308 14.87 1.16 0.42
C TRP A 308 13.81 1.79 1.32
N PHE A 309 12.60 1.94 0.84
CA PHE A 309 11.48 2.44 1.65
C PHE A 309 11.23 1.55 2.86
N LYS A 310 11.13 0.25 2.64
CA LYS A 310 10.96 -0.71 3.73
C LYS A 310 12.16 -0.75 4.67
N THR A 311 13.38 -0.73 4.12
CA THR A 311 14.61 -0.70 4.92
C THR A 311 14.63 0.52 5.82
N TYR A 312 14.31 1.70 5.27
CA TYR A 312 14.25 2.94 6.02
C TYR A 312 13.22 2.87 7.16
N ALA A 313 12.01 2.35 6.91
CA ALA A 313 11.00 2.15 7.95
C ALA A 313 11.49 1.24 9.09
N CYS A 314 12.20 0.16 8.76
CA CYS A 314 12.76 -0.74 9.77
C CYS A 314 13.91 -0.09 10.55
N LEU A 315 14.76 0.71 9.90
CA LEU A 315 15.83 1.45 10.58
C LEU A 315 15.26 2.53 11.50
N LYS A 316 14.23 3.26 11.08
CA LYS A 316 13.51 4.21 11.95
C LYS A 316 12.87 3.53 13.15
N TYR A 317 12.30 2.33 12.96
CA TYR A 317 11.79 1.52 14.08
C TYR A 317 12.91 1.16 15.06
N LEU A 318 14.09 0.75 14.59
CA LEU A 318 15.24 0.46 15.45
C LEU A 318 15.79 1.70 16.15
N GLU A 319 15.71 2.87 15.54
CA GLU A 319 16.04 4.15 16.16
C GLU A 319 15.07 4.49 17.30
N GLU A 320 13.76 4.30 17.10
CA GLU A 320 12.75 4.46 18.15
C GLU A 320 13.00 3.54 19.34
N GLN A 321 13.54 2.34 19.10
CA GLN A 321 13.93 1.39 20.16
C GLN A 321 15.29 1.73 20.83
N GLY A 322 15.98 2.80 20.39
CA GLY A 322 17.28 3.20 20.90
C GLY A 322 18.43 2.25 20.52
N ALA A 323 18.26 1.43 19.47
CA ALA A 323 19.27 0.48 19.03
C ALA A 323 20.24 1.09 17.99
N LEU A 324 19.72 1.95 17.13
CA LEU A 324 20.45 2.64 16.07
C LEU A 324 20.27 4.16 16.18
N ARG A 325 21.10 4.89 15.45
CA ARG A 325 20.97 6.33 15.24
C ARG A 325 21.19 6.68 13.79
N GLU A 326 20.31 7.54 13.27
CA GLU A 326 20.48 8.18 11.97
C GLU A 326 21.36 9.43 12.08
N GLU A 327 22.19 9.66 11.09
CA GLU A 327 22.92 10.90 10.84
C GLU A 327 22.74 11.30 9.37
N ILE A 328 22.19 12.49 9.15
CA ILE A 328 22.06 13.03 7.79
C ILE A 328 23.33 13.83 7.46
N LYS A 329 24.10 13.36 6.46
CA LYS A 329 25.29 14.03 5.92
C LYS A 329 25.06 14.40 4.47
N GLU A 330 25.13 15.69 4.14
CA GLU A 330 24.90 16.21 2.78
C GLU A 330 23.56 15.72 2.16
N GLY A 331 22.56 15.48 3.03
CA GLY A 331 21.23 14.97 2.65
C GLY A 331 21.12 13.45 2.52
N ALA A 332 22.21 12.71 2.69
CA ALA A 332 22.20 11.24 2.68
C ALA A 332 22.06 10.65 4.09
N SER A 333 21.31 9.57 4.22
CA SER A 333 21.01 8.89 5.48
C SER A 333 22.08 7.85 5.81
N TYR A 334 22.79 8.07 6.89
CA TYR A 334 23.79 7.18 7.48
C TYR A 334 23.29 6.63 8.81
N TRP A 335 23.59 5.37 9.07
CA TRP A 335 23.14 4.63 10.23
C TRP A 335 24.29 4.02 11.00
N GLN A 336 24.25 4.11 12.31
CA GLN A 336 25.24 3.49 13.19
C GLN A 336 24.58 2.86 14.42
N SER A 337 25.21 1.83 14.98
CA SER A 337 24.78 1.22 16.23
C SER A 337 25.14 2.10 17.42
N LEU A 338 24.24 2.13 18.41
CA LEU A 338 24.47 2.81 19.71
C LEU A 338 25.09 1.87 20.75
N GLN A 339 25.27 0.58 20.42
CA GLN A 339 25.79 -0.46 21.32
C GLN A 339 26.98 -1.20 20.71
#